data_c4631e6826ba413bc7e0821c0ecf9332
#
_entry.id   c4631e6826ba413bc7e0821c0ecf9332
#
_cell.length_a   1.000
_cell.length_b   1.000
_cell.length_c   1.000
_cell.angle_alpha   90.00
_cell.angle_beta   90.00
_cell.angle_gamma   90.00
#
_symmetry.space_group_name_H-M   'P 1'
#
loop_
_entity.id
_entity.type
_entity.pdbx_description
1 polymer ?
#
loop_
_entity_poly.entity_id
_entity_poly.type
_entity_poly.pdbx_seq_one_letter_code
_entity_poly.pdbx_strand_id
1 'polypeptide(L)'
;MKKILIAATLLFYMIGYAYAETIYCKVDTAFICSSSGCKQIKSEIFINLDTERNTYQRGDSKGIDTYNMSMYKSGNFVTAEVVGSASLKIDVADTMNFVEIVQLGLTTYNNFGKCKLNT
;
A
#
# COMPACT_ATOMS: atom_id res chain seq x y z
N MET A 1 -9.63 -21.78 -0.09
CA MET A 1 -9.81 -21.11 -0.02
C MET A 1 -9.57 -20.79 0.20
N LYS A 2 -9.47 -21.08 0.27
CA LYS A 2 -9.46 -20.46 0.41
C LYS A 2 -9.13 -20.05 1.04
N LYS A 3 -8.97 -20.20 1.19
CA LYS A 3 -8.84 -19.49 1.59
C LYS A 3 -8.31 -19.30 2.32
N ILE A 4 -8.15 -19.52 2.37
CA ILE A 4 -7.93 -18.95 2.87
C ILE A 4 -7.32 -18.86 3.40
N LEU A 5 -7.28 -19.21 3.33
CA LEU A 5 -7.05 -18.67 3.71
C LEU A 5 -6.49 -18.35 4.12
N ILE A 6 -6.30 -18.45 4.11
CA ILE A 6 -6.10 -17.75 4.36
C ILE A 6 -5.59 -17.38 4.74
N ALA A 7 -5.53 -17.59 4.78
CA ALA A 7 -5.46 -16.88 5.08
C ALA A 7 -4.86 -16.87 5.49
N ALA A 8 -4.84 -17.24 5.47
CA ALA A 8 -4.70 -16.85 5.75
C ALA A 8 -3.99 -16.91 5.98
N THR A 9 -3.79 -17.12 5.87
CA THR A 9 -3.51 -16.71 5.85
C THR A 9 -2.77 -16.46 5.79
N LEU A 10 -2.70 -16.51 5.58
CA LEU A 10 -2.37 -15.97 5.27
C LEU A 10 -1.50 -15.86 5.47
N LEU A 11 -1.18 -15.92 5.42
CA LEU A 11 -0.77 -15.61 5.37
C LEU A 11 0.01 -15.85 5.83
N PHE A 12 0.24 -16.19 6.05
CA PHE A 12 0.53 -16.11 6.16
C PHE A 12 1.32 -16.45 6.63
N TYR A 13 1.59 -16.82 6.87
CA TYR A 13 1.92 -16.88 6.97
C TYR A 13 2.75 -17.03 6.78
N MET A 14 2.93 -16.81 6.64
CA MET A 14 3.28 -16.69 6.09
C MET A 14 4.02 -17.09 5.94
N ILE A 15 4.22 -17.45 6.37
CA ILE A 15 4.48 -17.76 5.79
C ILE A 15 5.03 -18.08 5.03
N GLY A 16 5.37 -18.37 5.56
CA GLY A 16 5.69 -18.16 4.35
C GLY A 16 5.11 -18.69 3.14
N TYR A 17 4.40 -18.23 2.54
CA TYR A 17 4.12 -18.61 1.40
C TYR A 17 4.72 -18.17 0.33
N ALA A 18 4.60 -18.85 -0.36
CA ALA A 18 5.41 -19.22 -1.28
C ALA A 18 5.09 -18.83 -2.66
N TYR A 19 4.07 -18.25 -2.91
CA TYR A 19 3.80 -17.83 -4.23
C TYR A 19 3.89 -16.33 -4.35
N ALA A 20 4.19 -15.87 -5.54
CA ALA A 20 4.24 -14.46 -5.83
C ALA A 20 2.85 -13.86 -5.72
N GLU A 21 2.77 -12.72 -5.09
CA GLU A 21 1.54 -11.97 -4.98
C GLU A 21 1.78 -10.54 -5.33
N THR A 22 0.79 -9.93 -5.96
CA THR A 22 0.77 -8.49 -6.08
C THR A 22 -0.46 -7.97 -5.37
N ILE A 23 -0.30 -6.80 -4.76
CA ILE A 23 -1.39 -6.12 -4.06
C ILE A 23 -1.62 -4.82 -4.79
N TYR A 24 -2.81 -4.66 -5.32
CA TYR A 24 -3.16 -3.47 -6.08
C TYR A 24 -4.03 -2.57 -5.21
N CYS A 25 -3.62 -1.32 -5.04
CA CYS A 25 -4.32 -0.34 -4.21
C CYS A 25 -4.68 0.87 -5.05
N LYS A 26 -5.90 1.32 -4.94
CA LYS A 26 -6.37 2.48 -5.67
C LYS A 26 -6.75 3.57 -4.68
N VAL A 27 -6.20 4.76 -4.89
CA VAL A 27 -6.53 5.93 -4.07
C VAL A 27 -7.91 6.43 -4.47
N ASP A 28 -8.78 6.63 -3.48
CA ASP A 28 -10.08 7.23 -3.73
C ASP A 28 -10.28 8.55 -2.98
N THR A 29 -9.47 8.81 -1.95
CA THR A 29 -9.53 10.07 -1.21
C THR A 29 -8.11 10.50 -0.88
N ALA A 30 -7.76 11.74 -1.16
CA ALA A 30 -6.41 12.25 -0.98
C ALA A 30 -6.41 13.63 -0.37
N PHE A 31 -5.43 13.89 0.50
CA PHE A 31 -5.22 15.20 1.10
C PHE A 31 -3.76 15.59 0.98
N ILE A 32 -3.53 16.88 0.74
CA ILE A 32 -2.20 17.46 0.84
C ILE A 32 -2.15 18.27 2.11
N CYS A 33 -1.15 18.05 2.95
CA CYS A 33 -1.03 18.67 4.25
C CYS A 33 0.30 19.37 4.40
N SER A 34 0.28 20.54 5.03
CA SER A 34 1.47 21.32 5.34
C SER A 34 1.25 22.04 6.66
N SER A 35 2.18 22.92 7.04
CA SER A 35 2.03 23.69 8.28
C SER A 35 0.79 24.57 8.28
N SER A 36 0.23 24.88 7.11
CA SER A 36 -0.96 25.71 7.01
C SER A 36 -2.26 24.92 7.02
N GLY A 37 -2.18 23.58 7.15
CA GLY A 37 -3.35 22.73 7.23
C GLY A 37 -3.42 21.74 6.10
N CYS A 38 -4.53 21.05 5.99
CA CYS A 38 -4.77 20.01 4.99
C CYS A 38 -5.86 20.43 4.03
N LYS A 39 -5.72 20.00 2.79
CA LYS A 39 -6.69 20.30 1.74
C LYS A 39 -6.93 19.05 0.92
N GLN A 40 -8.19 18.75 0.65
CA GLN A 40 -8.54 17.60 -0.17
C GLN A 40 -8.20 17.89 -1.62
N ILE A 41 -7.62 16.89 -2.30
CA ILE A 41 -7.27 16.99 -3.72
C ILE A 41 -7.82 15.79 -4.44
N LYS A 42 -7.90 15.88 -5.77
CA LYS A 42 -8.22 14.74 -6.60
C LYS A 42 -6.97 13.97 -6.89
N SER A 43 -7.08 12.65 -6.89
CA SER A 43 -5.95 11.78 -7.18
C SER A 43 -6.43 10.59 -7.98
N GLU A 44 -5.64 10.20 -8.98
CA GLU A 44 -5.87 8.98 -9.74
C GLU A 44 -4.71 8.02 -9.57
N ILE A 45 -4.02 8.16 -8.46
CA ILE A 45 -2.86 7.34 -8.15
C ILE A 45 -3.29 5.91 -7.84
N PHE A 46 -2.52 4.96 -8.35
CA PHE A 46 -2.61 3.57 -7.93
C PHE A 46 -1.25 3.13 -7.39
N ILE A 47 -1.28 2.12 -6.55
CA ILE A 47 -0.07 1.55 -5.97
C ILE A 47 -0.12 0.05 -6.20
N ASN A 48 0.98 -0.51 -6.66
CA ASN A 48 1.07 -1.94 -6.92
C ASN A 48 2.28 -2.48 -6.17
N LEU A 49 2.02 -3.37 -5.22
CA LEU A 49 3.07 -3.96 -4.40
C LEU A 49 3.35 -5.36 -4.91
N ASP A 50 4.61 -5.62 -5.27
CA ASP A 50 5.04 -6.95 -5.70
C ASP A 50 5.82 -7.56 -4.55
N THR A 51 5.24 -8.56 -3.89
CA THR A 51 5.84 -9.15 -2.70
C THR A 51 7.01 -10.07 -3.04
N GLU A 52 7.08 -10.55 -4.27
CA GLU A 52 8.20 -11.39 -4.69
C GLU A 52 9.46 -10.57 -4.95
N ARG A 53 9.28 -9.43 -5.61
CA ARG A 53 10.42 -8.57 -5.96
C ARG A 53 10.68 -7.48 -4.95
N ASN A 54 9.81 -7.32 -3.98
CA ASN A 54 9.85 -6.25 -2.99
C ASN A 54 9.87 -4.88 -3.65
N THR A 55 8.97 -4.70 -4.62
CA THR A 55 8.86 -3.42 -5.30
C THR A 55 7.53 -2.75 -5.01
N TYR A 56 7.60 -1.43 -4.94
CA TYR A 56 6.50 -0.54 -4.65
C TYR A 56 6.36 0.34 -5.89
N GLN A 57 5.34 0.09 -6.68
CA GLN A 57 5.09 0.88 -7.87
C GLN A 57 3.97 1.86 -7.60
N ARG A 58 4.16 3.08 -8.04
CA ARG A 58 3.22 4.14 -7.79
C ARG A 58 3.08 4.96 -9.05
N GLY A 59 1.87 5.20 -9.48
CA GLY A 59 1.71 5.94 -10.72
C GLY A 59 0.29 6.34 -11.02
N ASP A 60 0.13 6.90 -12.18
CA ASP A 60 -1.15 7.30 -12.73
C ASP A 60 -1.12 7.07 -14.24
N SER A 61 -2.04 7.69 -14.99
CA SER A 61 -2.11 7.52 -16.44
C SER A 61 -0.89 8.09 -17.16
N LYS A 62 -0.07 8.91 -16.47
CA LYS A 62 1.08 9.56 -17.10
C LYS A 62 2.36 8.79 -16.94
N GLY A 63 2.44 7.91 -15.97
CA GLY A 63 3.65 7.13 -15.76
C GLY A 63 3.66 6.41 -14.43
N ILE A 64 4.64 5.52 -14.29
CA ILE A 64 4.80 4.67 -13.12
C ILE A 64 6.23 4.78 -12.63
N ASP A 65 6.39 5.02 -11.34
CA ASP A 65 7.68 4.97 -10.67
C ASP A 65 7.77 3.70 -9.85
N THR A 66 8.95 3.11 -9.82
CA THR A 66 9.19 1.86 -9.09
C THR A 66 10.27 2.08 -8.05
N TYR A 67 9.98 1.64 -6.84
CA TYR A 67 10.88 1.79 -5.70
C TYR A 67 11.11 0.45 -5.04
N ASN A 68 12.23 0.29 -4.37
CA ASN A 68 12.43 -0.85 -3.49
C ASN A 68 11.71 -0.59 -2.18
N MET A 69 11.15 -1.64 -1.60
CA MET A 69 10.41 -1.50 -0.36
C MET A 69 10.82 -2.53 0.66
N SER A 70 10.50 -2.24 1.92
CA SER A 70 10.48 -3.21 3.00
C SER A 70 9.03 -3.46 3.37
N MET A 71 8.68 -4.71 3.60
CA MET A 71 7.30 -5.06 3.94
C MET A 71 7.29 -5.93 5.17
N TYR A 72 6.40 -5.63 6.10
CA TYR A 72 6.28 -6.42 7.31
C TYR A 72 4.83 -6.44 7.77
N LYS A 73 4.50 -7.45 8.56
CA LYS A 73 3.16 -7.62 9.09
C LYS A 73 3.18 -7.40 10.60
N SER A 74 2.22 -6.64 11.10
CA SER A 74 2.05 -6.39 12.52
C SER A 74 0.56 -6.48 12.85
N GLY A 75 0.18 -7.52 13.58
CA GLY A 75 -1.23 -7.73 13.89
C GLY A 75 -2.05 -7.94 12.63
N ASN A 76 -3.07 -7.13 12.47
CA ASN A 76 -3.97 -7.23 11.33
C ASN A 76 -3.49 -6.41 10.12
N PHE A 77 -2.32 -5.78 10.23
CA PHE A 77 -1.88 -4.84 9.23
C PHE A 77 -0.61 -5.30 8.53
N VAL A 78 -0.53 -4.99 7.26
CA VAL A 78 0.71 -5.10 6.49
C VAL A 78 1.18 -3.69 6.20
N THR A 79 2.47 -3.43 6.43
CA THR A 79 3.07 -2.14 6.15
C THR A 79 4.14 -2.31 5.07
N ALA A 80 4.08 -1.45 4.07
CA ALA A 80 5.11 -1.38 3.03
C ALA A 80 5.75 -0.01 3.11
N GLU A 81 7.08 0.04 3.14
CA GLU A 81 7.82 1.29 3.30
C GLU A 81 8.84 1.49 2.21
N VAL A 82 8.87 2.70 1.67
CA VAL A 82 9.97 3.18 0.84
C VAL A 82 10.72 4.17 1.71
N VAL A 83 11.93 3.83 2.09
CA VAL A 83 12.70 4.58 3.08
C VAL A 83 12.80 6.06 2.70
N GLY A 84 12.40 6.93 3.63
CA GLY A 84 12.50 8.37 3.46
C GLY A 84 11.47 8.98 2.53
N SER A 85 10.52 8.21 2.04
CA SER A 85 9.61 8.70 1.01
C SER A 85 8.15 8.37 1.30
N ALA A 86 7.82 7.09 1.45
CA ALA A 86 6.42 6.68 1.55
C ALA A 86 6.24 5.53 2.53
N SER A 87 5.05 5.46 3.11
CA SER A 87 4.65 4.35 3.97
C SER A 87 3.19 4.04 3.68
N LEU A 88 2.89 2.78 3.49
CA LEU A 88 1.54 2.32 3.17
C LEU A 88 1.16 1.22 4.15
N LYS A 89 -0.02 1.34 4.75
CA LYS A 89 -0.51 0.34 5.71
C LYS A 89 -1.87 -0.15 5.23
N ILE A 90 -2.04 -1.47 5.22
CA ILE A 90 -3.25 -2.12 4.72
C ILE A 90 -3.86 -3.00 5.81
N ASP A 91 -5.17 -2.90 5.98
CA ASP A 91 -5.92 -3.79 6.86
C ASP A 91 -6.21 -5.09 6.10
N VAL A 92 -5.27 -6.03 6.14
CA VAL A 92 -5.39 -7.27 5.38
C VAL A 92 -6.30 -8.29 6.03
N ALA A 93 -6.66 -8.07 7.30
CA ALA A 93 -7.49 -9.03 8.03
C ALA A 93 -8.98 -8.84 7.77
N ASP A 94 -9.39 -7.67 7.32
CA ASP A 94 -10.82 -7.38 7.20
C ASP A 94 -11.14 -6.57 5.95
N THR A 95 -10.94 -5.25 5.99
CA THR A 95 -11.51 -4.35 5.00
C THR A 95 -10.68 -4.18 3.75
N MET A 96 -9.40 -4.46 3.80
CA MET A 96 -8.43 -4.12 2.76
C MET A 96 -8.32 -2.62 2.51
N ASN A 97 -8.79 -1.81 3.45
CA ASN A 97 -8.58 -0.37 3.40
C ASN A 97 -7.10 -0.07 3.61
N PHE A 98 -6.62 0.99 2.99
CA PHE A 98 -5.23 1.39 3.17
C PHE A 98 -5.11 2.88 3.42
N VAL A 99 -4.00 3.26 4.03
CA VAL A 99 -3.55 4.63 4.08
C VAL A 99 -2.10 4.67 3.58
N GLU A 100 -1.82 5.61 2.71
CA GLU A 100 -0.45 5.86 2.25
C GLU A 100 -0.07 7.28 2.65
N ILE A 101 1.11 7.44 3.21
CA ILE A 101 1.65 8.75 3.53
C ILE A 101 2.92 8.94 2.74
N VAL A 102 2.95 9.97 1.90
CA VAL A 102 4.11 10.33 1.10
C VAL A 102 4.62 11.67 1.61
N GLN A 103 5.89 11.72 1.96
CA GLN A 103 6.49 12.93 2.50
C GLN A 103 7.42 13.56 1.48
N LEU A 104 7.17 14.83 1.15
CA LEU A 104 7.99 15.61 0.23
C LEU A 104 8.35 16.92 0.93
N GLY A 105 9.56 16.95 1.50
CA GLY A 105 9.96 18.09 2.32
C GLY A 105 9.09 18.21 3.54
N LEU A 106 8.44 19.34 3.70
CA LEU A 106 7.55 19.59 4.84
C LEU A 106 6.07 19.42 4.47
N THR A 107 5.81 18.84 3.32
CA THR A 107 4.46 18.56 2.84
C THR A 107 4.23 17.07 2.85
N THR A 108 3.05 16.65 3.27
CA THR A 108 2.68 15.24 3.21
C THR A 108 1.46 15.06 2.33
N TYR A 109 1.43 13.96 1.60
CA TYR A 109 0.25 13.52 0.87
C TYR A 109 -0.32 12.35 1.64
N ASN A 110 -1.60 12.42 1.99
CA ASN A 110 -2.27 11.37 2.76
C ASN A 110 -3.35 10.78 1.87
N ASN A 111 -3.13 9.55 1.45
CA ASN A 111 -3.96 8.89 0.45
C ASN A 111 -4.69 7.71 1.09
N PHE A 112 -5.97 7.58 0.81
CA PHE A 112 -6.82 6.55 1.37
C PHE A 112 -7.54 5.82 0.25
N GLY A 113 -7.79 4.55 0.43
CA GLY A 113 -8.53 3.77 -0.55
C GLY A 113 -8.60 2.31 -0.14
N LYS A 114 -8.78 1.47 -1.14
CA LYS A 114 -8.87 0.03 -0.93
C LYS A 114 -7.88 -0.71 -1.80
N CYS A 115 -7.46 -1.85 -1.30
CA CYS A 115 -6.56 -2.74 -2.03
C CYS A 115 -7.27 -4.04 -2.38
N LYS A 116 -6.69 -4.76 -3.33
CA LYS A 116 -7.13 -6.11 -3.65
C LYS A 116 -5.92 -6.94 -4.00
N LEU A 117 -6.04 -8.23 -3.81
CA LEU A 117 -4.97 -9.15 -4.17
C LEU A 117 -5.13 -9.55 -5.63
N ASN A 118 -4.02 -9.53 -6.34
CA ASN A 118 -3.92 -10.05 -7.69
C ASN A 118 -3.01 -11.26 -7.62
N THR A 119 -3.60 -12.42 -7.71
CA THR A 119 -2.83 -13.66 -7.67
C THR A 119 -2.79 -14.35 -9.01
#